data_42ed269d5ba4a0070727a5267856f963
#
_entry.id   42ed269d5ba4a0070727a5267856f963
#
_cell.length_a   1.000
_cell.length_b   1.000
_cell.length_c   1.000
_cell.angle_alpha   90.00
_cell.angle_beta   90.00
_cell.angle_gamma   90.00
#
_symmetry.space_group_name_H-M   'P 1'
#
loop_
_entity.id
_entity.type
_entity.pdbx_description
1 polymer ?
#
loop_
_entity_poly.entity_id
_entity_poly.type
_entity_poly.pdbx_seq_one_letter_code
_entity_poly.pdbx_strand_id
1 'polypeptide(L)'
;MIGSGRGVDLQDDPGVAGLDELGMSQSPPAIEGMPAPAHARRSRLPIIIGLAIVLVVFSVGVLVANAALSSTYSPRRAVEDYFAAQAHRDAAGMFANATFLRGDGAYGQFFGLTELQHMLQLPANSDIHSVSITAVREVDGSTRTVSVSMTWNGVRRSEQLTVRKDSSRMHWLIYPSWRVEIPSTTITVKLPNQPGSVLVDGIAATEPNQTAIQSIRGYHQVIMQASRFWDEASQDVSGIDAAVTATFPGTLSESARLDSAAAIKNAFTTNCDPTKYEDCFDHTYPAPDRNFTYYFPLPGYGNVNYVRYTPTLTADPTADMKLTVEAGLGKASASGSCTETITVDGARKYWLRGDWSATLIWSSTGVEATVQWNCARQKA
;
A
#
# COMPACT_ATOMS: atom_id res chain seq x y z
N MET A 1 6.30 -21.63 -30.70
CA MET A 1 6.26 -20.66 -31.81
C MET A 1 7.21 -19.56 -31.37
N ILE A 2 8.48 -19.62 -31.64
CA ILE A 2 9.29 -19.34 -32.82
C ILE A 2 8.96 -17.97 -33.41
N GLY A 3 9.89 -17.05 -33.26
CA GLY A 3 9.94 -15.77 -33.93
C GLY A 3 11.02 -14.95 -33.27
N SER A 4 12.21 -15.13 -33.59
CA SER A 4 13.01 -14.62 -34.71
C SER A 4 13.52 -13.19 -34.47
N GLY A 5 14.83 -13.11 -34.24
CA GLY A 5 15.64 -11.93 -34.06
C GLY A 5 15.80 -11.07 -35.32
N ARG A 6 16.28 -9.86 -35.10
CA ARG A 6 17.00 -9.08 -36.10
C ARG A 6 18.19 -8.41 -35.44
N GLY A 7 19.34 -8.89 -35.83
CA GLY A 7 20.60 -8.19 -35.69
C GLY A 7 20.62 -6.97 -36.60
N VAL A 8 21.30 -5.93 -36.18
CA VAL A 8 21.69 -4.80 -37.02
C VAL A 8 23.20 -4.82 -37.07
N ASP A 9 23.68 -5.00 -38.27
CA ASP A 9 25.09 -5.00 -38.70
C ASP A 9 25.75 -3.65 -38.42
N LEU A 10 26.95 -3.77 -37.88
CA LEU A 10 27.97 -2.72 -37.89
C LEU A 10 28.57 -2.67 -39.28
N GLN A 11 28.47 -1.54 -39.92
CA GLN A 11 29.11 -1.25 -41.20
C GLN A 11 30.40 -0.48 -40.95
N ASP A 12 31.49 -1.18 -41.20
CA ASP A 12 32.84 -0.64 -41.36
C ASP A 12 32.88 0.34 -42.52
N ASP A 13 33.56 1.45 -42.32
CA ASP A 13 33.96 2.32 -43.41
C ASP A 13 35.48 2.56 -43.36
N PRO A 14 36.20 2.17 -44.42
CA PRO A 14 37.65 2.29 -44.47
C PRO A 14 38.12 3.55 -45.16
N GLY A 15 39.14 4.15 -44.63
CA GLY A 15 40.28 4.65 -45.33
C GLY A 15 40.14 5.86 -46.27
N VAL A 16 40.85 6.91 -45.97
CA VAL A 16 41.47 7.74 -46.99
C VAL A 16 42.97 7.90 -46.67
N ALA A 17 43.74 7.35 -47.58
CA ALA A 17 45.18 7.46 -47.64
C ALA A 17 45.60 8.81 -48.26
N GLY A 18 46.70 9.30 -47.79
CA GLY A 18 47.83 9.82 -48.53
C GLY A 18 47.69 11.03 -49.47
N LEU A 19 48.47 12.01 -49.20
CA LEU A 19 49.17 12.74 -50.30
C LEU A 19 50.52 13.18 -49.79
N ASP A 20 51.49 12.57 -50.41
CA ASP A 20 52.91 12.86 -50.35
C ASP A 20 53.26 14.18 -51.03
N GLU A 21 54.37 14.72 -50.59
CA GLU A 21 55.43 15.42 -51.29
C GLU A 21 55.06 16.43 -52.34
N LEU A 22 55.55 17.62 -52.18
CA LEU A 22 56.35 18.32 -53.19
C LEU A 22 57.25 19.35 -52.51
N GLY A 23 58.52 19.01 -52.50
CA GLY A 23 59.57 19.93 -52.16
C GLY A 23 59.79 20.94 -53.27
N MET A 24 60.22 22.08 -52.88
CA MET A 24 61.14 22.91 -53.72
C MET A 24 61.89 23.89 -52.84
N SER A 25 63.13 23.57 -52.63
CA SER A 25 64.18 24.43 -52.16
C SER A 25 64.43 25.59 -53.21
N GLN A 26 64.23 26.77 -52.76
CA GLN A 26 64.89 27.94 -53.45
C GLN A 26 65.37 28.90 -52.39
N SER A 27 66.71 28.95 -52.23
CA SER A 27 67.42 29.98 -51.49
C SER A 27 67.37 31.28 -52.25
N PRO A 28 66.94 32.37 -51.69
CA PRO A 28 67.17 33.70 -52.28
C PRO A 28 68.58 34.24 -51.93
N PRO A 29 69.15 35.11 -52.75
CA PRO A 29 70.52 35.57 -52.65
C PRO A 29 70.71 36.54 -51.43
N ALA A 30 71.95 36.49 -50.91
CA ALA A 30 72.41 37.35 -49.82
C ALA A 30 72.37 38.80 -50.26
N ILE A 31 71.67 39.66 -49.54
CA ILE A 31 71.78 41.13 -49.63
C ILE A 31 72.66 41.56 -48.47
N GLU A 32 73.87 41.97 -48.79
CA GLU A 32 74.81 42.64 -47.87
C GLU A 32 74.30 44.02 -47.52
N GLY A 33 74.39 44.36 -46.25
CA GLY A 33 74.51 45.75 -45.82
C GLY A 33 73.23 46.47 -45.35
N MET A 34 72.63 46.05 -44.25
CA MET A 34 71.85 46.97 -43.39
C MET A 34 72.36 46.93 -41.95
N PRO A 35 72.60 48.11 -41.34
CA PRO A 35 72.98 48.15 -39.92
C PRO A 35 71.87 47.57 -39.06
N ALA A 36 72.21 46.64 -38.19
CA ALA A 36 71.28 46.01 -37.28
C ALA A 36 70.54 47.04 -36.44
N PRO A 37 69.19 47.04 -36.38
CA PRO A 37 68.48 47.91 -35.45
C PRO A 37 68.85 47.52 -34.05
N ALA A 38 69.26 48.47 -33.23
CA ALA A 38 69.51 48.33 -31.79
C ALA A 38 68.23 47.78 -31.18
N HIS A 39 68.23 46.46 -30.85
CA HIS A 39 67.14 45.83 -30.14
C HIS A 39 67.09 46.47 -28.72
N ALA A 40 66.23 47.50 -28.56
CA ALA A 40 65.80 47.92 -27.25
C ALA A 40 65.29 46.68 -26.49
N ARG A 41 66.05 46.14 -25.58
CA ARG A 41 65.61 45.08 -24.64
C ARG A 41 64.42 45.64 -23.88
N ARG A 42 63.22 45.55 -24.49
CA ARG A 42 61.95 45.78 -23.80
C ARG A 42 61.92 44.82 -22.60
N SER A 43 62.04 45.39 -21.45
CA SER A 43 61.95 44.66 -20.20
C SER A 43 60.63 43.82 -20.23
N ARG A 44 60.77 42.52 -20.23
CA ARG A 44 59.62 41.58 -20.16
C ARG A 44 58.97 41.55 -18.77
N LEU A 45 59.53 42.27 -17.80
CA LEU A 45 59.11 42.34 -16.43
C LEU A 45 57.62 42.70 -16.27
N PRO A 46 57.06 43.74 -16.93
CA PRO A 46 55.66 44.09 -16.77
C PRO A 46 54.70 43.01 -17.31
N ILE A 47 55.12 42.28 -18.34
CA ILE A 47 54.32 41.17 -18.90
C ILE A 47 54.28 39.98 -17.92
N ILE A 48 55.40 39.66 -17.27
CA ILE A 48 55.50 38.61 -16.26
C ILE A 48 54.67 38.95 -15.02
N ILE A 49 54.73 40.20 -14.54
CA ILE A 49 53.91 40.67 -13.43
C ILE A 49 52.41 40.62 -13.80
N GLY A 50 52.02 41.06 -14.97
CA GLY A 50 50.63 41.00 -15.47
C GLY A 50 50.13 39.57 -15.55
N LEU A 51 50.92 38.63 -16.05
CA LEU A 51 50.57 37.20 -16.13
C LEU A 51 50.44 36.59 -14.71
N ALA A 52 51.33 36.93 -13.82
CA ALA A 52 51.26 36.46 -12.43
C ALA A 52 50.01 36.96 -11.71
N ILE A 53 49.61 38.22 -11.89
CA ILE A 53 48.36 38.78 -11.32
C ILE A 53 47.14 38.05 -11.92
N VAL A 54 47.09 37.84 -13.22
CA VAL A 54 45.98 37.09 -13.85
C VAL A 54 45.90 35.67 -13.31
N LEU A 55 47.05 35.00 -13.14
CA LEU A 55 47.12 33.64 -12.60
C LEU A 55 46.64 33.55 -11.13
N VAL A 56 47.01 34.54 -10.32
CA VAL A 56 46.53 34.64 -8.92
C VAL A 56 45.01 34.87 -8.87
N VAL A 57 44.50 35.84 -9.64
CA VAL A 57 43.05 36.13 -9.70
C VAL A 57 42.27 34.94 -10.21
N PHE A 58 42.76 34.24 -11.24
CA PHE A 58 42.16 33.03 -11.77
C PHE A 58 42.17 31.92 -10.70
N SER A 59 43.28 31.69 -10.02
CA SER A 59 43.41 30.68 -8.98
C SER A 59 42.47 30.94 -7.80
N VAL A 60 42.37 32.18 -7.33
CA VAL A 60 41.41 32.58 -6.28
C VAL A 60 39.99 32.40 -6.76
N GLY A 61 39.66 32.78 -7.98
CA GLY A 61 38.37 32.59 -8.60
C GLY A 61 37.97 31.10 -8.66
N VAL A 62 38.89 30.23 -9.08
CA VAL A 62 38.68 28.77 -9.10
C VAL A 62 38.48 28.22 -7.68
N LEU A 63 39.25 28.65 -6.69
CA LEU A 63 39.10 28.20 -5.30
C LEU A 63 37.74 28.60 -4.72
N VAL A 64 37.31 29.83 -4.93
CA VAL A 64 36.00 30.32 -4.47
C VAL A 64 34.87 29.57 -5.17
N ALA A 65 34.96 29.40 -6.49
CA ALA A 65 33.97 28.63 -7.27
C ALA A 65 33.93 27.18 -6.79
N ASN A 66 35.07 26.54 -6.58
CA ASN A 66 35.16 25.18 -6.05
C ASN A 66 34.55 25.06 -4.66
N ALA A 67 34.80 26.00 -3.76
CA ALA A 67 34.22 26.02 -2.41
C ALA A 67 32.69 26.17 -2.48
N ALA A 68 32.19 27.08 -3.30
CA ALA A 68 30.74 27.25 -3.52
C ALA A 68 30.07 26.02 -4.12
N LEU A 69 30.64 25.44 -5.19
CA LEU A 69 30.12 24.25 -5.82
C LEU A 69 30.19 23.02 -4.93
N SER A 70 31.29 22.85 -4.18
CA SER A 70 31.41 21.72 -3.24
C SER A 70 30.42 21.81 -2.09
N SER A 71 30.02 23.01 -1.64
CA SER A 71 28.96 23.17 -0.67
C SER A 71 27.58 22.88 -1.23
N THR A 72 27.32 23.30 -2.47
CA THR A 72 26.05 23.06 -3.19
C THR A 72 25.82 21.57 -3.46
N TYR A 73 26.86 20.84 -3.86
CA TYR A 73 26.80 19.40 -4.14
C TYR A 73 27.34 18.57 -2.97
N SER A 74 26.89 18.89 -1.76
CA SER A 74 27.35 18.23 -0.53
C SER A 74 26.31 17.21 -0.01
N PRO A 75 26.72 16.21 0.80
CA PRO A 75 25.80 15.30 1.47
C PRO A 75 24.78 16.04 2.36
N ARG A 76 25.24 17.13 2.99
CA ARG A 76 24.37 17.99 3.80
C ARG A 76 23.24 18.59 2.97
N ARG A 77 23.59 19.16 1.82
CA ARG A 77 22.63 19.80 0.93
C ARG A 77 21.60 18.80 0.38
N ALA A 78 22.02 17.58 0.03
CA ALA A 78 21.11 16.54 -0.42
C ALA A 78 20.03 16.20 0.62
N VAL A 79 20.40 16.18 1.91
CA VAL A 79 19.44 15.94 3.00
C VAL A 79 18.53 17.15 3.21
N GLU A 80 19.07 18.37 3.15
CA GLU A 80 18.26 19.60 3.25
C GLU A 80 17.24 19.67 2.11
N ASP A 81 17.65 19.39 0.88
CA ASP A 81 16.77 19.41 -0.30
C ASP A 81 15.72 18.31 -0.26
N TYR A 82 16.07 17.11 0.25
CA TYR A 82 15.11 16.03 0.46
C TYR A 82 13.98 16.43 1.42
N PHE A 83 14.32 16.95 2.61
CA PHE A 83 13.30 17.36 3.57
C PHE A 83 12.54 18.63 3.15
N ALA A 84 13.19 19.55 2.44
CA ALA A 84 12.53 20.70 1.85
C ALA A 84 11.49 20.26 0.80
N ALA A 85 11.85 19.32 -0.08
CA ALA A 85 10.91 18.75 -1.05
C ALA A 85 9.74 18.06 -0.34
N GLN A 86 10.00 17.29 0.70
CA GLN A 86 8.96 16.63 1.50
C GLN A 86 8.01 17.65 2.16
N ALA A 87 8.52 18.70 2.78
CA ALA A 87 7.72 19.75 3.41
C ALA A 87 6.85 20.50 2.38
N HIS A 88 7.34 20.65 1.16
CA HIS A 88 6.63 21.30 0.05
C HIS A 88 5.75 20.34 -0.77
N ARG A 89 5.65 19.06 -0.39
CA ARG A 89 4.93 18.00 -1.13
C ARG A 89 5.44 17.81 -2.56
N ASP A 90 6.72 18.09 -2.78
CA ASP A 90 7.38 17.88 -4.07
C ASP A 90 7.93 16.46 -4.17
N ALA A 91 7.08 15.55 -4.65
CA ALA A 91 7.44 14.14 -4.85
C ALA A 91 8.61 13.99 -5.84
N ALA A 92 8.67 14.82 -6.89
CA ALA A 92 9.75 14.75 -7.86
C ALA A 92 11.09 15.18 -7.27
N GLY A 93 11.09 16.25 -6.45
CA GLY A 93 12.26 16.69 -5.70
C GLY A 93 12.74 15.63 -4.69
N MET A 94 11.83 15.01 -3.94
CA MET A 94 12.18 13.88 -3.06
C MET A 94 12.80 12.72 -3.83
N PHE A 95 12.16 12.32 -4.96
CA PHE A 95 12.62 11.22 -5.78
C PHE A 95 13.99 11.51 -6.43
N ALA A 96 14.27 12.76 -6.74
CA ALA A 96 15.56 13.19 -7.28
C ALA A 96 16.70 13.11 -6.24
N ASN A 97 16.39 13.40 -4.97
CA ASN A 97 17.38 13.51 -3.89
C ASN A 97 17.50 12.25 -3.02
N ALA A 98 16.62 11.25 -3.22
CA ALA A 98 16.63 10.02 -2.43
C ALA A 98 16.76 8.75 -3.27
N THR A 99 17.22 7.70 -2.63
CA THR A 99 17.17 6.31 -3.09
C THR A 99 16.33 5.54 -2.07
N PHE A 100 15.17 5.05 -2.49
CA PHE A 100 14.31 4.26 -1.64
C PHE A 100 14.77 2.82 -1.64
N LEU A 101 15.21 2.34 -0.48
CA LEU A 101 15.71 0.98 -0.32
C LEU A 101 14.54 0.01 -0.27
N ARG A 102 14.59 -1.01 -1.12
CA ARG A 102 13.58 -2.07 -1.17
C ARG A 102 14.14 -3.29 -0.47
N GLY A 103 13.30 -3.93 0.35
CA GLY A 103 13.61 -5.26 0.85
C GLY A 103 13.35 -6.35 -0.19
N ASP A 104 13.77 -7.57 0.12
CA ASP A 104 13.52 -8.74 -0.73
C ASP A 104 12.01 -8.96 -0.88
N GLY A 105 11.55 -9.23 -2.10
CA GLY A 105 10.13 -9.45 -2.39
C GLY A 105 9.24 -8.19 -2.43
N ALA A 106 9.83 -6.98 -2.33
CA ALA A 106 9.07 -5.73 -2.41
C ALA A 106 8.54 -5.46 -3.82
N TYR A 107 7.25 -5.16 -3.92
CA TYR A 107 6.61 -4.77 -5.18
C TYR A 107 7.00 -3.35 -5.57
N GLY A 108 7.51 -3.19 -6.79
CA GLY A 108 8.05 -1.93 -7.29
C GLY A 108 7.08 -0.75 -7.28
N GLN A 109 5.78 -1.02 -7.37
CA GLN A 109 4.72 -0.02 -7.40
C GLN A 109 4.66 0.86 -6.14
N PHE A 110 5.04 0.30 -4.98
CA PHE A 110 5.07 1.03 -3.70
C PHE A 110 6.36 1.83 -3.46
N PHE A 111 7.22 1.96 -4.49
CA PHE A 111 8.48 2.70 -4.43
C PHE A 111 8.65 3.67 -5.60
N GLY A 112 7.58 3.95 -6.30
CA GLY A 112 7.57 4.82 -7.46
C GLY A 112 7.22 6.27 -7.13
N LEU A 113 7.34 7.14 -8.15
CA LEU A 113 6.94 8.53 -8.03
C LEU A 113 5.43 8.67 -7.74
N THR A 114 4.60 7.80 -8.30
CA THR A 114 3.14 7.81 -8.08
C THR A 114 2.80 7.54 -6.62
N GLU A 115 3.44 6.51 -6.01
CA GLU A 115 3.27 6.22 -4.60
C GLU A 115 3.66 7.43 -3.75
N LEU A 116 4.82 8.00 -4.02
CA LEU A 116 5.31 9.16 -3.30
C LEU A 116 4.36 10.38 -3.43
N GLN A 117 3.76 10.57 -4.61
CA GLN A 117 2.74 11.61 -4.84
C GLN A 117 1.50 11.39 -3.98
N HIS A 118 0.99 10.16 -3.92
CA HIS A 118 -0.18 9.82 -3.11
C HIS A 118 0.12 9.91 -1.61
N MET A 119 1.24 9.35 -1.18
CA MET A 119 1.69 9.41 0.21
C MET A 119 1.78 10.87 0.71
N LEU A 120 2.28 11.79 -0.11
CA LEU A 120 2.41 13.21 0.23
C LEU A 120 1.08 13.98 0.28
N GLN A 121 -0.03 13.37 -0.17
CA GLN A 121 -1.37 13.95 0.04
C GLN A 121 -1.78 13.92 1.51
N LEU A 122 -1.27 12.95 2.29
CA LEU A 122 -1.47 12.94 3.73
C LEU A 122 -0.71 14.10 4.39
N PRO A 123 -1.41 15.00 5.10
CA PRO A 123 -0.78 16.16 5.73
C PRO A 123 0.37 15.80 6.68
N ALA A 124 0.26 14.67 7.37
CA ALA A 124 1.27 14.16 8.29
C ALA A 124 2.64 13.94 7.64
N ASN A 125 2.69 13.65 6.34
CA ASN A 125 3.96 13.45 5.62
C ASN A 125 4.68 14.75 5.29
N SER A 126 3.97 15.85 5.15
CA SER A 126 4.54 17.17 4.86
C SER A 126 4.70 18.06 6.11
N ASP A 127 4.19 17.62 7.26
CA ASP A 127 4.31 18.36 8.52
C ASP A 127 5.70 18.13 9.15
N ILE A 128 6.72 18.65 8.46
CA ILE A 128 8.13 18.60 8.87
C ILE A 128 8.63 19.99 9.10
N HIS A 129 9.14 20.22 10.32
CA HIS A 129 9.66 21.52 10.75
C HIS A 129 10.99 21.38 11.46
N SER A 130 11.71 22.50 11.58
CA SER A 130 12.94 22.62 12.38
C SER A 130 14.00 21.57 12.00
N VAL A 131 14.13 21.28 10.70
CA VAL A 131 15.17 20.37 10.21
C VAL A 131 16.54 20.99 10.46
N SER A 132 17.36 20.29 11.23
CA SER A 132 18.70 20.70 11.58
C SER A 132 19.69 19.55 11.44
N ILE A 133 20.74 19.77 10.65
CA ILE A 133 21.81 18.79 10.49
C ILE A 133 22.86 19.05 11.56
N THR A 134 23.03 18.09 12.47
CA THR A 134 23.90 18.19 13.64
C THR A 134 25.30 17.64 13.39
N ALA A 135 25.45 16.67 12.51
CA ALA A 135 26.74 16.09 12.15
C ALA A 135 26.72 15.45 10.76
N VAL A 136 27.88 15.50 10.10
CA VAL A 136 28.16 14.73 8.88
C VAL A 136 29.44 13.95 9.13
N ARG A 137 29.40 12.62 9.04
CA ARG A 137 30.54 11.74 9.26
C ARG A 137 30.86 10.96 8.00
N GLU A 138 32.12 10.83 7.69
CA GLU A 138 32.59 9.95 6.62
C GLU A 138 32.55 8.50 7.06
N VAL A 139 31.98 7.64 6.24
CA VAL A 139 32.03 6.20 6.38
C VAL A 139 33.09 5.63 5.45
N ASP A 140 33.04 6.03 4.19
CA ASP A 140 34.02 5.69 3.15
C ASP A 140 34.05 6.78 2.06
N GLY A 141 34.85 6.59 1.00
CA GLY A 141 34.97 7.55 -0.10
C GLY A 141 33.67 7.88 -0.85
N SER A 142 32.63 7.04 -0.72
CA SER A 142 31.34 7.16 -1.42
C SER A 142 30.14 7.34 -0.51
N THR A 143 30.30 7.13 0.80
CA THR A 143 29.22 7.06 1.77
C THR A 143 29.46 8.02 2.94
N ARG A 144 28.41 8.70 3.36
CA ARG A 144 28.40 9.56 4.54
C ARG A 144 27.20 9.23 5.42
N THR A 145 27.35 9.39 6.72
CA THR A 145 26.24 9.39 7.68
C THR A 145 25.95 10.82 8.09
N VAL A 146 24.70 11.22 7.96
CA VAL A 146 24.22 12.57 8.31
C VAL A 146 23.24 12.44 9.48
N SER A 147 23.58 13.08 10.60
CA SER A 147 22.70 13.15 11.77
C SER A 147 21.76 14.35 11.63
N VAL A 148 20.47 14.09 11.71
CA VAL A 148 19.39 15.08 11.53
C VAL A 148 18.53 15.12 12.77
N SER A 149 18.17 16.32 13.22
CA SER A 149 17.11 16.55 14.21
C SER A 149 15.99 17.33 13.54
N MET A 150 14.76 16.88 13.71
CA MET A 150 13.57 17.48 13.09
C MET A 150 12.35 17.31 13.97
N THR A 151 11.32 18.08 13.70
CA THR A 151 9.96 17.84 14.21
C THR A 151 9.12 17.31 13.05
N TRP A 152 8.60 16.09 13.18
CA TRP A 152 7.75 15.47 12.18
C TRP A 152 6.39 15.13 12.79
N ASN A 153 5.32 15.67 12.21
CA ASN A 153 3.95 15.56 12.72
C ASN A 153 3.88 15.87 14.24
N GLY A 154 4.46 17.00 14.63
CA GLY A 154 4.52 17.46 16.02
C GLY A 154 5.47 16.70 16.94
N VAL A 155 6.10 15.60 16.49
CA VAL A 155 7.02 14.79 17.29
C VAL A 155 8.48 15.12 16.95
N ARG A 156 9.26 15.47 17.98
CA ARG A 156 10.71 15.69 17.80
C ARG A 156 11.41 14.35 17.60
N ARG A 157 12.21 14.25 16.52
CA ARG A 157 12.96 13.05 16.14
C ARG A 157 14.42 13.40 15.85
N SER A 158 15.28 12.43 16.11
CA SER A 158 16.69 12.50 15.73
C SER A 158 17.04 11.21 15.00
N GLU A 159 17.57 11.34 13.79
CA GLU A 159 17.83 10.21 12.89
C GLU A 159 19.24 10.29 12.32
N GLN A 160 19.75 9.13 11.93
CA GLN A 160 20.98 9.01 11.16
C GLN A 160 20.63 8.50 9.78
N LEU A 161 20.90 9.31 8.77
CA LEU A 161 20.63 8.98 7.38
C LEU A 161 21.93 8.64 6.67
N THR A 162 21.91 7.56 5.90
CA THR A 162 23.00 7.24 4.98
C THR A 162 22.83 8.06 3.71
N VAL A 163 23.91 8.68 3.27
CA VAL A 163 23.94 9.46 2.02
C VAL A 163 25.06 8.92 1.16
N ARG A 164 24.70 8.52 -0.07
CA ARG A 164 25.63 7.88 -1.00
C ARG A 164 25.86 8.72 -2.24
N LYS A 165 27.10 8.70 -2.74
CA LYS A 165 27.43 9.28 -4.06
C LYS A 165 26.71 8.53 -5.18
N ASP A 166 26.04 9.26 -6.05
CA ASP A 166 25.53 8.77 -7.32
C ASP A 166 26.53 9.12 -8.43
N SER A 167 27.42 8.19 -8.75
CA SER A 167 28.45 8.39 -9.79
C SER A 167 27.87 8.45 -11.20
N SER A 168 26.61 8.03 -11.39
CA SER A 168 25.93 8.13 -12.67
C SER A 168 25.46 9.57 -12.98
N ARG A 169 25.42 10.42 -11.96
CA ARG A 169 24.98 11.82 -12.04
C ARG A 169 26.09 12.74 -11.57
N MET A 170 26.87 13.26 -12.53
CA MET A 170 27.96 14.17 -12.28
C MET A 170 27.56 15.59 -12.68
N HIS A 171 27.77 16.55 -11.78
CA HIS A 171 27.64 17.97 -12.10
C HIS A 171 28.98 18.54 -12.49
N TRP A 172 29.04 19.25 -13.60
CA TRP A 172 30.26 19.84 -14.13
C TRP A 172 31.42 18.85 -14.32
N LEU A 173 31.09 17.53 -14.53
CA LEU A 173 32.06 16.44 -14.68
C LEU A 173 32.93 16.15 -13.46
N ILE A 174 32.78 16.91 -12.38
CA ILE A 174 33.68 16.85 -11.20
C ILE A 174 32.91 16.55 -9.91
N TYR A 175 31.69 17.09 -9.75
CA TYR A 175 30.93 16.98 -8.51
C TYR A 175 29.89 15.87 -8.62
N PRO A 176 30.03 14.77 -7.87
CA PRO A 176 29.02 13.73 -7.84
C PRO A 176 27.73 14.23 -7.16
N SER A 177 26.57 13.79 -7.62
CA SER A 177 25.33 13.94 -6.90
C SER A 177 25.39 13.09 -5.62
N TRP A 178 24.71 13.54 -4.57
CA TRP A 178 24.50 12.77 -3.35
C TRP A 178 23.02 12.44 -3.23
N ARG A 179 22.71 11.22 -2.79
CA ARG A 179 21.33 10.77 -2.59
C ARG A 179 21.18 10.20 -1.18
N VAL A 180 20.07 10.54 -0.56
CA VAL A 180 19.71 10.04 0.76
C VAL A 180 19.13 8.62 0.61
N GLU A 181 19.66 7.64 1.32
CA GLU A 181 19.10 6.30 1.38
C GLU A 181 17.97 6.27 2.41
N ILE A 182 16.75 6.05 1.94
CA ILE A 182 15.54 5.96 2.77
C ILE A 182 15.15 4.50 2.88
N PRO A 183 15.15 3.92 4.10
CA PRO A 183 14.71 2.54 4.31
C PRO A 183 13.22 2.39 4.04
N SER A 184 12.79 1.19 3.70
CA SER A 184 11.39 0.83 3.60
C SER A 184 10.76 0.61 4.97
N THR A 185 9.43 0.68 5.00
CA THR A 185 8.60 0.18 6.09
C THR A 185 7.80 -1.02 5.63
N THR A 186 7.43 -1.90 6.56
CA THR A 186 6.51 -3.02 6.30
C THR A 186 5.16 -2.73 6.96
N ILE A 187 4.13 -2.62 6.15
CA ILE A 187 2.75 -2.47 6.60
C ILE A 187 2.12 -3.85 6.65
N THR A 188 1.84 -4.35 7.86
CA THR A 188 1.11 -5.60 8.04
C THR A 188 -0.38 -5.28 8.10
N VAL A 189 -1.16 -5.87 7.21
CA VAL A 189 -2.61 -5.66 7.15
C VAL A 189 -3.32 -6.89 7.72
N LYS A 190 -4.15 -6.67 8.73
CA LYS A 190 -5.03 -7.69 9.30
C LYS A 190 -6.45 -7.44 8.82
N LEU A 191 -6.90 -8.28 7.92
CA LEU A 191 -8.24 -8.23 7.35
C LEU A 191 -9.20 -9.12 8.15
N PRO A 192 -10.52 -8.83 8.11
CA PRO A 192 -11.52 -9.78 8.54
C PRO A 192 -11.54 -10.99 7.60
N ASN A 193 -12.22 -12.04 7.98
CA ASN A 193 -12.11 -13.42 7.50
C ASN A 193 -12.35 -13.72 6.01
N GLN A 194 -12.62 -12.76 5.18
CA GLN A 194 -12.81 -12.96 3.74
C GLN A 194 -11.74 -12.20 2.98
N PRO A 195 -11.31 -12.74 1.82
CA PRO A 195 -10.37 -12.03 0.99
C PRO A 195 -10.88 -10.62 0.68
N GLY A 196 -10.10 -9.64 1.02
CA GLY A 196 -10.36 -8.24 0.74
C GLY A 196 -9.27 -7.63 -0.11
N SER A 197 -9.62 -6.71 -0.99
CA SER A 197 -8.64 -5.89 -1.69
C SER A 197 -8.19 -4.76 -0.77
N VAL A 198 -6.89 -4.52 -0.76
CA VAL A 198 -6.27 -3.48 0.05
C VAL A 198 -5.63 -2.44 -0.86
N LEU A 199 -5.87 -1.18 -0.55
CA LEU A 199 -5.10 -0.07 -1.12
C LEU A 199 -4.18 0.50 -0.04
N VAL A 200 -2.96 0.85 -0.43
CA VAL A 200 -2.05 1.67 0.37
C VAL A 200 -1.80 2.94 -0.44
N ASP A 201 -2.16 4.08 0.13
CA ASP A 201 -2.10 5.39 -0.54
C ASP A 201 -2.78 5.40 -1.93
N GLY A 202 -3.90 4.68 -2.06
CA GLY A 202 -4.63 4.54 -3.31
C GLY A 202 -4.07 3.54 -4.31
N ILE A 203 -2.94 2.88 -4.02
CA ILE A 203 -2.34 1.85 -4.87
C ILE A 203 -2.77 0.46 -4.38
N ALA A 204 -3.32 -0.33 -5.29
CA ALA A 204 -3.80 -1.66 -4.98
C ALA A 204 -2.66 -2.62 -4.64
N ALA A 205 -2.84 -3.44 -3.61
CA ALA A 205 -1.98 -4.60 -3.36
C ALA A 205 -2.04 -5.55 -4.57
N THR A 206 -0.89 -6.13 -4.91
CA THR A 206 -0.77 -6.95 -6.13
C THR A 206 -1.53 -8.27 -6.01
N GLU A 207 -1.62 -8.81 -4.80
CA GLU A 207 -2.28 -10.07 -4.54
C GLU A 207 -3.46 -9.86 -3.59
N PRO A 208 -4.63 -10.49 -3.88
CA PRO A 208 -5.69 -10.63 -2.90
C PRO A 208 -5.11 -11.33 -1.66
N ASN A 209 -5.38 -10.80 -0.47
CA ASN A 209 -4.85 -11.31 0.80
C ASN A 209 -3.37 -11.04 1.08
N GLN A 210 -2.74 -10.13 0.39
CA GLN A 210 -1.41 -9.69 0.75
C GLN A 210 -1.46 -9.04 2.14
N THR A 211 -0.86 -9.71 3.12
CA THR A 211 -0.86 -9.27 4.53
C THR A 211 0.35 -8.44 4.91
N ALA A 212 1.38 -8.44 4.09
CA ALA A 212 2.60 -7.66 4.29
C ALA A 212 2.94 -6.86 3.02
N ILE A 213 2.94 -5.55 3.13
CA ILE A 213 3.21 -4.62 2.04
C ILE A 213 4.42 -3.79 2.43
N GLN A 214 5.48 -3.84 1.63
CA GLN A 214 6.60 -2.93 1.81
C GLN A 214 6.36 -1.65 1.02
N SER A 215 6.57 -0.52 1.67
CA SER A 215 6.39 0.81 1.09
C SER A 215 7.50 1.78 1.53
N ILE A 216 7.50 2.97 0.96
CA ILE A 216 8.37 4.08 1.36
C ILE A 216 8.04 4.44 2.81
N ARG A 217 9.07 4.76 3.60
CA ARG A 217 8.91 5.18 4.98
C ARG A 217 8.11 6.48 5.09
N GLY A 218 7.05 6.50 5.91
CA GLY A 218 6.18 7.66 6.09
C GLY A 218 4.85 7.31 6.74
N TYR A 219 3.90 8.24 6.70
CA TYR A 219 2.51 7.97 7.05
C TYR A 219 1.78 7.46 5.82
N HIS A 220 0.92 6.45 6.01
CA HIS A 220 0.19 5.80 4.93
C HIS A 220 -1.29 5.73 5.27
N GLN A 221 -2.13 5.91 4.26
CA GLN A 221 -3.54 5.55 4.33
C GLN A 221 -3.73 4.13 3.80
N VAL A 222 -4.20 3.25 4.67
CA VAL A 222 -4.54 1.87 4.28
C VAL A 222 -6.05 1.79 4.19
N ILE A 223 -6.55 1.31 3.06
CA ILE A 223 -7.98 1.15 2.79
C ILE A 223 -8.27 -0.32 2.53
N MET A 224 -9.17 -0.90 3.33
CA MET A 224 -9.84 -2.13 3.00
C MET A 224 -11.02 -1.78 2.10
N GLN A 225 -10.99 -2.20 0.84
CA GLN A 225 -12.06 -1.92 -0.11
C GLN A 225 -13.34 -2.67 0.27
N ALA A 226 -14.47 -2.07 -0.05
CA ALA A 226 -15.77 -2.72 0.09
C ALA A 226 -15.79 -4.06 -0.67
N SER A 227 -16.41 -5.06 -0.06
CA SER A 227 -16.68 -6.36 -0.67
C SER A 227 -18.14 -6.72 -0.50
N ARG A 228 -18.54 -7.89 -0.99
CA ARG A 228 -19.89 -8.41 -0.76
C ARG A 228 -20.22 -8.50 0.74
N PHE A 229 -19.22 -8.82 1.58
CA PHE A 229 -19.42 -9.09 3.01
C PHE A 229 -19.07 -7.91 3.91
N TRP A 230 -18.14 -7.07 3.49
CA TRP A 230 -17.58 -5.99 4.32
C TRP A 230 -17.77 -4.64 3.70
N ASP A 231 -18.10 -3.66 4.52
CA ASP A 231 -18.04 -2.26 4.14
C ASP A 231 -16.59 -1.79 4.01
N GLU A 232 -16.38 -0.75 3.19
CA GLU A 232 -15.09 -0.08 3.10
C GLU A 232 -14.67 0.49 4.45
N ALA A 233 -13.40 0.34 4.76
CA ALA A 233 -12.80 0.94 5.95
C ALA A 233 -11.42 1.49 5.64
N SER A 234 -11.06 2.60 6.27
CA SER A 234 -9.75 3.22 6.12
C SER A 234 -9.09 3.45 7.48
N GLN A 235 -7.77 3.39 7.49
CA GLN A 235 -6.95 3.65 8.65
C GLN A 235 -5.65 4.33 8.23
N ASP A 236 -5.31 5.45 8.88
CA ASP A 236 -4.00 6.06 8.74
C ASP A 236 -3.01 5.38 9.70
N VAL A 237 -1.85 5.01 9.20
CA VAL A 237 -0.79 4.33 9.95
C VAL A 237 0.53 5.07 9.84
N SER A 238 1.31 5.03 10.91
CA SER A 238 2.66 5.62 10.93
C SER A 238 3.70 4.56 10.59
N GLY A 239 4.12 4.52 9.34
CA GLY A 239 5.22 3.68 8.84
C GLY A 239 6.60 4.38 8.95
N ILE A 240 6.79 5.23 9.95
CA ILE A 240 8.10 5.87 10.19
C ILE A 240 9.10 4.85 10.76
N ASP A 241 8.62 3.89 11.52
CA ASP A 241 9.42 2.78 12.02
C ASP A 241 9.47 1.64 10.98
N ALA A 242 10.29 0.63 11.24
CA ALA A 242 10.52 -0.46 10.28
C ALA A 242 9.27 -1.31 9.97
N ALA A 243 8.29 -1.32 10.87
CA ALA A 243 7.05 -2.07 10.69
C ALA A 243 5.88 -1.38 11.41
N VAL A 244 4.70 -1.51 10.82
CA VAL A 244 3.42 -1.03 11.38
C VAL A 244 2.30 -2.01 11.03
N THR A 245 1.23 -2.04 11.83
CA THR A 245 0.07 -2.90 11.58
C THR A 245 -1.19 -2.05 11.40
N ALA A 246 -1.90 -2.26 10.30
CA ALA A 246 -3.27 -1.82 10.09
C ALA A 246 -4.23 -2.98 10.40
N THR A 247 -5.23 -2.76 11.24
CA THR A 247 -6.17 -3.81 11.64
C THR A 247 -7.60 -3.38 11.33
N PHE A 248 -8.28 -4.16 10.51
CA PHE A 248 -9.66 -3.94 10.12
C PHE A 248 -10.54 -5.02 10.77
N PRO A 249 -11.35 -4.67 11.78
CA PRO A 249 -12.28 -5.62 12.42
C PRO A 249 -13.37 -6.08 11.45
N GLY A 250 -13.68 -5.27 10.43
CA GLY A 250 -14.75 -5.49 9.48
C GLY A 250 -16.13 -5.09 10.02
N THR A 251 -16.83 -4.26 9.25
CA THR A 251 -18.25 -3.99 9.43
C THR A 251 -19.00 -4.74 8.34
N LEU A 252 -20.00 -5.55 8.73
CA LEU A 252 -20.80 -6.28 7.77
C LEU A 252 -21.54 -5.33 6.86
N SER A 253 -21.42 -5.58 5.55
CA SER A 253 -22.19 -4.85 4.55
C SER A 253 -23.69 -5.14 4.70
N GLU A 254 -24.52 -4.19 4.30
CA GLU A 254 -25.97 -4.41 4.26
C GLU A 254 -26.33 -5.56 3.31
N SER A 255 -25.59 -5.74 2.21
CA SER A 255 -25.73 -6.88 1.32
C SER A 255 -25.53 -8.23 2.03
N ALA A 256 -24.47 -8.34 2.85
CA ALA A 256 -24.21 -9.56 3.63
C ALA A 256 -25.33 -9.84 4.65
N ARG A 257 -25.85 -8.79 5.27
CA ARG A 257 -27.01 -8.89 6.20
C ARG A 257 -28.26 -9.38 5.49
N LEU A 258 -28.58 -8.82 4.34
CA LEU A 258 -29.75 -9.22 3.54
C LEU A 258 -29.62 -10.63 2.99
N ASP A 259 -28.46 -10.98 2.47
CA ASP A 259 -28.16 -12.34 1.98
C ASP A 259 -28.28 -13.38 3.11
N SER A 260 -27.77 -13.06 4.30
CA SER A 260 -27.87 -13.93 5.47
C SER A 260 -29.33 -14.09 5.92
N ALA A 261 -30.08 -13.00 5.96
CA ALA A 261 -31.51 -13.04 6.29
C ALA A 261 -32.31 -13.87 5.26
N ALA A 262 -32.00 -13.70 3.96
CA ALA A 262 -32.64 -14.48 2.91
C ALA A 262 -32.32 -15.98 3.01
N ALA A 263 -31.06 -16.33 3.30
CA ALA A 263 -30.65 -17.72 3.49
C ALA A 263 -31.34 -18.36 4.69
N ILE A 264 -31.44 -17.63 5.80
CA ILE A 264 -32.18 -18.09 7.01
C ILE A 264 -33.67 -18.29 6.67
N LYS A 265 -34.32 -17.31 6.06
CA LYS A 265 -35.73 -17.44 5.64
C LYS A 265 -35.94 -18.64 4.71
N ASN A 266 -35.03 -18.84 3.76
CA ASN A 266 -35.09 -19.99 2.86
C ASN A 266 -34.93 -21.31 3.63
N ALA A 267 -34.04 -21.40 4.61
CA ALA A 267 -33.88 -22.57 5.45
C ALA A 267 -35.15 -22.87 6.27
N PHE A 268 -35.80 -21.83 6.82
CA PHE A 268 -37.11 -22.00 7.47
C PHE A 268 -38.17 -22.52 6.52
N THR A 269 -38.26 -22.02 5.29
CA THR A 269 -39.27 -22.45 4.30
C THR A 269 -38.98 -23.83 3.74
N THR A 270 -37.71 -24.14 3.48
CA THR A 270 -37.31 -25.40 2.87
C THR A 270 -37.39 -26.55 3.85
N ASN A 271 -37.00 -26.33 5.10
CA ASN A 271 -36.98 -27.37 6.12
C ASN A 271 -38.34 -27.54 6.82
N CYS A 272 -39.23 -26.54 6.70
CA CYS A 272 -40.60 -26.59 7.23
C CYS A 272 -41.65 -26.84 6.15
N ASP A 273 -41.30 -27.52 5.08
CA ASP A 273 -42.30 -27.95 4.08
C ASP A 273 -43.31 -28.88 4.78
N PRO A 274 -44.59 -28.49 4.88
CA PRO A 274 -45.62 -29.32 5.51
C PRO A 274 -45.86 -30.69 4.83
N THR A 275 -45.22 -30.88 3.67
CA THR A 275 -45.23 -32.20 2.97
C THR A 275 -44.06 -33.09 3.41
N LYS A 276 -43.03 -32.49 4.09
CA LYS A 276 -41.83 -33.18 4.57
C LYS A 276 -41.71 -33.01 6.08
N TYR A 277 -42.57 -33.62 6.82
CA TYR A 277 -42.69 -33.48 8.29
C TYR A 277 -41.45 -33.82 9.10
N GLU A 278 -40.37 -34.28 8.50
CA GLU A 278 -39.21 -34.82 9.21
C GLU A 278 -38.28 -33.72 9.75
N ASP A 279 -38.29 -32.51 9.18
CA ASP A 279 -37.27 -31.50 9.45
C ASP A 279 -37.74 -30.25 10.25
N CYS A 280 -39.08 -30.13 10.46
CA CYS A 280 -39.64 -28.98 11.17
C CYS A 280 -39.65 -29.09 12.69
N PHE A 281 -39.36 -30.24 13.26
CA PHE A 281 -39.40 -30.50 14.69
C PHE A 281 -38.15 -31.24 15.15
N ASP A 282 -37.72 -30.93 16.35
CA ASP A 282 -36.67 -31.63 17.06
C ASP A 282 -36.80 -33.12 16.86
N HIS A 283 -35.78 -33.80 16.38
CA HIS A 283 -35.71 -35.22 16.00
C HIS A 283 -36.15 -36.20 17.12
N THR A 284 -36.68 -35.72 18.20
CA THR A 284 -37.24 -36.51 19.30
C THR A 284 -38.65 -37.05 19.02
N TYR A 285 -39.28 -36.59 17.93
CA TYR A 285 -40.62 -37.10 17.58
C TYR A 285 -40.52 -37.91 16.29
N PRO A 286 -40.98 -39.17 16.30
CA PRO A 286 -41.07 -39.96 15.09
C PRO A 286 -41.97 -39.23 14.07
N ALA A 287 -41.59 -39.27 12.80
CA ALA A 287 -42.39 -38.71 11.71
C ALA A 287 -43.83 -39.21 11.81
N PRO A 288 -44.83 -38.33 11.74
CA PRO A 288 -46.21 -38.74 11.86
C PRO A 288 -46.59 -39.61 10.66
N ASP A 289 -46.78 -40.88 10.90
CA ASP A 289 -47.55 -41.66 9.96
C ASP A 289 -48.93 -41.01 9.89
N ARG A 290 -49.51 -40.85 8.71
CA ARG A 290 -50.75 -40.06 8.45
C ARG A 290 -51.98 -40.54 9.24
N ASN A 291 -51.86 -41.62 10.00
CA ASN A 291 -52.89 -42.24 10.81
C ASN A 291 -52.64 -42.15 12.33
N PHE A 292 -51.60 -41.44 12.77
CA PHE A 292 -51.33 -41.33 14.20
C PHE A 292 -51.97 -40.08 14.81
N THR A 293 -52.56 -40.25 15.97
CA THR A 293 -53.03 -39.18 16.84
C THR A 293 -51.86 -38.74 17.73
N TYR A 294 -51.39 -37.51 17.56
CA TYR A 294 -50.39 -36.96 18.43
C TYR A 294 -51.01 -36.33 19.66
N TYR A 295 -50.42 -36.65 20.82
CA TYR A 295 -50.71 -35.94 22.04
C TYR A 295 -49.75 -34.74 22.12
N PHE A 296 -50.25 -33.55 21.92
CA PHE A 296 -49.48 -32.35 22.08
C PHE A 296 -49.83 -31.69 23.44
N PRO A 297 -48.88 -31.59 24.38
CA PRO A 297 -49.14 -30.92 25.63
C PRO A 297 -49.22 -29.42 25.40
N LEU A 298 -50.42 -28.89 25.34
CA LEU A 298 -50.61 -27.43 25.27
C LEU A 298 -50.64 -26.86 26.67
N PRO A 299 -49.82 -25.83 26.97
CA PRO A 299 -49.85 -25.13 28.24
C PRO A 299 -51.30 -24.65 28.56
N GLY A 300 -51.85 -25.09 29.64
CA GLY A 300 -53.19 -24.72 30.12
C GLY A 300 -54.34 -25.58 29.64
N TYR A 301 -54.14 -26.52 28.71
CA TYR A 301 -55.23 -27.33 28.14
C TYR A 301 -55.08 -28.84 28.31
N GLY A 302 -54.00 -29.30 28.95
CA GLY A 302 -53.75 -30.72 29.12
C GLY A 302 -53.35 -31.42 27.81
N ASN A 303 -53.39 -32.76 27.80
CA ASN A 303 -53.12 -33.55 26.63
C ASN A 303 -54.32 -33.48 25.69
N VAL A 304 -54.14 -32.91 24.50
CA VAL A 304 -55.19 -32.83 23.48
C VAL A 304 -54.82 -33.78 22.36
N ASN A 305 -55.79 -34.64 21.93
CA ASN A 305 -55.63 -35.53 20.77
C ASN A 305 -55.73 -34.76 19.49
N TYR A 306 -54.69 -34.84 18.62
CA TYR A 306 -54.67 -34.13 17.34
C TYR A 306 -54.68 -35.04 16.16
N VAL A 307 -55.43 -34.57 15.20
CA VAL A 307 -55.56 -35.25 13.91
C VAL A 307 -54.79 -34.55 12.78
N ARG A 308 -54.66 -33.22 12.90
CA ARG A 308 -53.94 -32.40 11.90
C ARG A 308 -53.54 -31.06 12.46
N TYR A 309 -52.31 -30.67 12.29
CA TYR A 309 -51.85 -29.27 12.50
C TYR A 309 -50.98 -28.81 11.33
N THR A 310 -51.04 -27.52 11.05
CA THR A 310 -50.20 -26.90 10.06
C THR A 310 -49.45 -25.75 10.75
N PRO A 311 -48.15 -25.86 10.93
CA PRO A 311 -47.33 -24.74 11.44
C PRO A 311 -47.22 -23.68 10.36
N THR A 312 -47.31 -22.42 10.78
CA THR A 312 -47.13 -21.27 9.88
C THR A 312 -46.36 -20.21 10.61
N LEU A 313 -45.22 -19.77 10.08
CA LEU A 313 -44.52 -18.61 10.58
C LEU A 313 -45.41 -17.36 10.42
N THR A 314 -45.69 -16.67 11.52
CA THR A 314 -46.59 -15.51 11.53
C THR A 314 -45.83 -14.18 11.55
N ALA A 315 -44.54 -14.21 11.77
CA ALA A 315 -43.67 -13.04 11.74
C ALA A 315 -42.36 -13.38 10.99
N ASP A 316 -41.68 -12.35 10.52
CA ASP A 316 -40.38 -12.49 9.93
C ASP A 316 -39.37 -12.94 11.00
N PRO A 317 -38.81 -14.16 10.91
CA PRO A 317 -37.88 -14.69 11.91
C PRO A 317 -36.56 -13.92 11.98
N THR A 318 -36.27 -13.09 10.96
CA THR A 318 -35.03 -12.32 10.89
C THR A 318 -35.18 -10.86 11.34
N ALA A 319 -36.38 -10.46 11.80
CA ALA A 319 -36.64 -9.07 12.21
C ALA A 319 -35.77 -8.60 13.38
N ASP A 320 -35.48 -9.49 14.32
CA ASP A 320 -34.63 -9.27 15.50
C ASP A 320 -33.29 -10.02 15.43
N MET A 321 -32.88 -10.43 14.22
CA MET A 321 -31.67 -11.21 13.98
C MET A 321 -30.42 -10.52 14.54
N LYS A 322 -29.69 -11.24 15.38
CA LYS A 322 -28.34 -10.89 15.81
C LYS A 322 -27.35 -11.74 15.02
N LEU A 323 -26.43 -11.08 14.32
CA LEU A 323 -25.43 -11.73 13.49
C LEU A 323 -24.04 -11.52 14.09
N THR A 324 -23.31 -12.58 14.34
CA THR A 324 -21.96 -12.57 14.86
C THR A 324 -21.03 -13.31 13.91
N VAL A 325 -19.97 -12.63 13.46
CA VAL A 325 -18.98 -13.21 12.55
C VAL A 325 -17.91 -13.94 13.34
N GLU A 326 -17.62 -15.19 12.95
CA GLU A 326 -16.54 -15.96 13.52
C GLU A 326 -15.22 -15.62 12.83
N ALA A 327 -14.24 -15.18 13.64
CA ALA A 327 -12.94 -14.79 13.13
C ALA A 327 -12.21 -15.99 12.45
N GLY A 328 -11.79 -15.85 11.19
CA GLY A 328 -10.89 -16.78 10.49
C GLY A 328 -11.55 -17.90 9.67
N LEU A 329 -12.89 -18.05 9.67
CA LEU A 329 -13.50 -19.27 9.14
C LEU A 329 -14.49 -19.09 7.97
N GLY A 330 -14.78 -17.88 7.52
CA GLY A 330 -15.84 -17.62 6.53
C GLY A 330 -17.22 -18.08 7.03
N LYS A 331 -17.40 -18.11 8.36
CA LYS A 331 -18.60 -18.54 9.07
C LYS A 331 -19.13 -17.41 9.94
N ALA A 332 -20.43 -17.47 10.16
CA ALA A 332 -21.09 -16.60 11.12
C ALA A 332 -22.12 -17.42 11.89
N SER A 333 -22.42 -16.97 13.11
CA SER A 333 -23.59 -17.43 13.85
C SER A 333 -24.67 -16.35 13.84
N ALA A 334 -25.91 -16.78 13.74
CA ALA A 334 -27.05 -15.90 13.86
C ALA A 334 -28.04 -16.46 14.89
N SER A 335 -28.78 -15.58 15.54
CA SER A 335 -29.86 -15.95 16.45
C SER A 335 -30.97 -14.93 16.38
N GLY A 336 -32.16 -15.37 16.72
CA GLY A 336 -33.35 -14.51 16.75
C GLY A 336 -34.53 -15.22 17.38
N SER A 337 -35.68 -14.62 17.33
CA SER A 337 -36.93 -15.20 17.83
C SER A 337 -37.80 -15.66 16.68
N CYS A 338 -38.64 -16.65 16.94
CA CYS A 338 -39.66 -17.13 16.00
C CYS A 338 -41.02 -17.20 16.66
N THR A 339 -42.06 -16.96 15.86
CA THR A 339 -43.44 -17.10 16.29
C THR A 339 -44.19 -17.88 15.23
N GLU A 340 -44.75 -19.00 15.66
CA GLU A 340 -45.54 -19.87 14.80
C GLU A 340 -47.00 -19.87 15.24
N THR A 341 -47.89 -20.02 14.30
CA THR A 341 -49.30 -20.32 14.55
C THR A 341 -49.55 -21.77 14.18
N ILE A 342 -50.08 -22.54 15.13
CA ILE A 342 -50.56 -23.87 14.85
C ILE A 342 -52.06 -23.81 14.67
N THR A 343 -52.55 -24.32 13.55
CA THR A 343 -53.98 -24.48 13.28
C THR A 343 -54.31 -25.95 13.51
N VAL A 344 -55.23 -26.18 14.42
CA VAL A 344 -55.72 -27.51 14.80
C VAL A 344 -57.13 -27.64 14.31
N ASP A 345 -57.43 -28.78 13.64
CA ASP A 345 -58.77 -29.12 13.10
C ASP A 345 -59.35 -27.99 12.23
N GLY A 346 -58.48 -27.23 11.54
CA GLY A 346 -58.88 -26.17 10.63
C GLY A 346 -59.48 -24.91 11.29
N ALA A 347 -59.71 -24.92 12.60
CA ALA A 347 -60.42 -23.83 13.26
C ALA A 347 -59.69 -23.25 14.49
N ARG A 348 -58.93 -24.04 15.24
CA ARG A 348 -58.28 -23.60 16.46
C ARG A 348 -56.88 -23.13 16.15
N LYS A 349 -56.52 -21.92 16.63
CA LYS A 349 -55.18 -21.34 16.44
C LYS A 349 -54.49 -21.22 17.79
N TYR A 350 -53.25 -21.68 17.85
CA TYR A 350 -52.33 -21.58 18.99
C TYR A 350 -51.06 -20.86 18.55
N TRP A 351 -50.51 -20.07 19.43
CA TRP A 351 -49.28 -19.31 19.16
C TRP A 351 -48.14 -19.97 19.96
N LEU A 352 -47.10 -20.32 19.21
CA LEU A 352 -45.87 -20.80 19.81
C LEU A 352 -44.78 -19.76 19.59
N ARG A 353 -44.04 -19.47 20.62
CA ARG A 353 -42.89 -18.61 20.56
C ARG A 353 -41.66 -19.40 20.96
N GLY A 354 -40.54 -19.08 20.36
CA GLY A 354 -39.27 -19.70 20.66
C GLY A 354 -38.12 -18.92 20.06
N ASP A 355 -36.98 -19.47 20.25
CA ASP A 355 -35.73 -18.91 19.72
C ASP A 355 -35.19 -19.83 18.63
N TRP A 356 -34.43 -19.25 17.74
CA TRP A 356 -33.69 -19.97 16.75
C TRP A 356 -32.21 -19.58 16.78
N SER A 357 -31.34 -20.48 16.33
CA SER A 357 -29.94 -20.22 16.04
C SER A 357 -29.59 -20.76 14.66
N ALA A 358 -28.65 -20.14 13.99
CA ALA A 358 -28.18 -20.56 12.69
C ALA A 358 -26.66 -20.50 12.62
N THR A 359 -26.09 -21.45 11.87
CA THR A 359 -24.72 -21.36 11.37
C THR A 359 -24.80 -20.96 9.90
N LEU A 360 -24.08 -19.91 9.55
CA LEU A 360 -23.98 -19.37 8.21
C LEU A 360 -22.60 -19.68 7.65
N ILE A 361 -22.54 -20.13 6.41
CA ILE A 361 -21.29 -20.30 5.65
C ILE A 361 -21.36 -19.38 4.45
N TRP A 362 -20.43 -18.42 4.41
CA TRP A 362 -20.30 -17.50 3.29
C TRP A 362 -19.31 -18.04 2.27
N SER A 363 -19.71 -18.06 1.04
CA SER A 363 -18.91 -18.48 -0.11
C SER A 363 -18.96 -17.43 -1.22
N SER A 364 -18.14 -17.58 -2.23
CA SER A 364 -18.17 -16.72 -3.42
C SER A 364 -19.50 -16.81 -4.18
N THR A 365 -20.25 -17.91 -4.01
CA THR A 365 -21.51 -18.15 -4.70
C THR A 365 -22.74 -17.74 -3.89
N GLY A 366 -22.61 -17.57 -2.58
CA GLY A 366 -23.75 -17.19 -1.74
C GLY A 366 -23.54 -17.48 -0.26
N VAL A 367 -24.64 -17.44 0.46
CA VAL A 367 -24.73 -17.74 1.88
C VAL A 367 -25.57 -19.00 2.05
N GLU A 368 -25.03 -19.98 2.74
CA GLU A 368 -25.74 -21.18 3.18
C GLU A 368 -26.07 -21.07 4.65
N ALA A 369 -27.30 -21.37 5.04
CA ALA A 369 -27.75 -21.32 6.42
C ALA A 369 -28.20 -22.71 6.88
N THR A 370 -27.64 -23.16 7.99
CA THR A 370 -28.16 -24.28 8.77
C THR A 370 -28.84 -23.74 10.01
N VAL A 371 -30.16 -23.84 10.06
CA VAL A 371 -30.98 -23.26 11.13
C VAL A 371 -31.44 -24.37 12.08
N GLN A 372 -31.29 -24.10 13.38
CA GLN A 372 -31.88 -24.88 14.47
C GLN A 372 -32.89 -24.00 15.18
N TRP A 373 -34.11 -24.44 15.32
CA TRP A 373 -35.14 -23.69 15.99
C TRP A 373 -35.83 -24.48 17.08
N ASN A 374 -36.33 -23.77 18.05
CA ASN A 374 -37.02 -24.28 19.18
C ASN A 374 -38.34 -23.49 19.42
N CYS A 375 -39.04 -23.20 18.32
CA CYS A 375 -40.29 -22.41 18.40
C CYS A 375 -41.41 -23.14 19.17
N ALA A 376 -41.31 -24.46 19.40
CA ALA A 376 -42.33 -25.28 20.07
C ALA A 376 -42.14 -25.37 21.61
N ARG A 377 -41.09 -24.81 22.18
CA ARG A 377 -40.70 -25.10 23.56
C ARG A 377 -40.68 -23.91 24.53
N GLN A 378 -41.45 -22.87 24.34
CA GLN A 378 -41.59 -21.95 25.47
C GLN A 378 -42.59 -22.50 26.50
N LYS A 379 -42.06 -22.85 27.66
CA LYS A 379 -42.85 -22.88 28.88
C LYS A 379 -43.43 -21.49 29.10
N ALA A 380 -44.76 -21.40 29.20
CA ALA A 380 -45.42 -20.20 29.64
C ALA A 380 -44.89 -19.76 31.00
#